data_8de65cd9f195703b6f37fc134d4d9cf7
#
_entry.id   8de65cd9f195703b6f37fc134d4d9cf7
#
_cell.length_a   1.000
_cell.length_b   1.000
_cell.length_c   1.000
_cell.angle_alpha   90.00
_cell.angle_beta   90.00
_cell.angle_gamma   90.00
#
_symmetry.space_group_name_H-M   'P 1'
#
loop_
_entity.id
_entity.type
_entity.pdbx_description
1 polymer ?
#
loop_
_entity_poly.entity_id
_entity_poly.type
_entity_poly.pdbx_seq_one_letter_code
_entity_poly.pdbx_strand_id
1 'polypeptide(L)'
;MLLIPGEKKIEAISKNLFDVGLIYTNLVEFDSTFGHRRDAVGYANGLLDFDRRLGELFELMTDDDLLIITADHGCDPSFKGTDHTREYVPVLMYRHGMKGVNL
;
A
#
# COMPACT_ATOMS: atom_id res chain seq x y z
N MET A 1 14.34 6.10 -2.52
CA MET A 1 12.98 5.64 -2.82
C MET A 1 12.81 5.52 -4.32
N LEU A 2 12.47 4.35 -4.82
CA LEU A 2 12.25 4.13 -6.25
C LEU A 2 10.78 4.35 -6.57
N LEU A 3 10.46 5.37 -7.36
CA LEU A 3 9.09 5.64 -7.82
C LEU A 3 8.82 4.78 -9.07
N ILE A 4 8.04 3.72 -8.90
CA ILE A 4 7.65 2.82 -9.99
C ILE A 4 6.12 2.83 -10.07
N PRO A 5 5.51 2.81 -11.28
CA PRO A 5 4.06 2.62 -11.42
C PRO A 5 3.57 1.40 -10.65
N GLY A 6 2.36 1.48 -10.09
CA GLY A 6 1.84 0.48 -9.17
C GLY A 6 1.97 -0.98 -9.65
N GLU A 7 1.70 -1.24 -10.94
CA GLU A 7 1.83 -2.57 -11.53
C GLU A 7 3.25 -3.13 -11.49
N LYS A 8 4.26 -2.27 -11.70
CA LYS A 8 5.67 -2.66 -11.71
C LYS A 8 6.26 -2.85 -10.31
N LYS A 9 5.61 -2.36 -9.28
CA LYS A 9 6.12 -2.44 -7.90
C LYS A 9 6.12 -3.88 -7.38
N ILE A 10 5.06 -4.63 -7.62
CA ILE A 10 4.99 -6.05 -7.25
C ILE A 10 6.02 -6.86 -8.03
N GLU A 11 6.18 -6.59 -9.32
CA GLU A 11 7.21 -7.22 -10.14
C GLU A 11 8.63 -6.91 -9.63
N ALA A 12 8.90 -5.66 -9.24
CA ALA A 12 10.18 -5.28 -8.65
C ALA A 12 10.45 -5.97 -7.32
N ILE A 13 9.44 -6.14 -6.47
CA ILE A 13 9.53 -6.90 -5.22
C ILE A 13 9.87 -8.36 -5.50
N SER A 14 9.20 -8.99 -6.46
CA SER A 14 9.42 -10.40 -6.79
C SER A 14 10.83 -10.67 -7.36
N LYS A 15 11.45 -9.68 -7.98
CA LYS A 15 12.81 -9.77 -8.52
C LYS A 15 13.89 -9.43 -7.50
N ASN A 16 13.50 -9.01 -6.31
CA ASN A 16 14.43 -8.62 -5.27
C ASN A 16 14.95 -9.86 -4.54
N LEU A 17 16.24 -10.15 -4.69
CA LEU A 17 16.87 -11.38 -4.25
C LEU A 17 17.56 -11.24 -2.87
N PHE A 18 16.98 -10.46 -1.95
CA PHE A 18 17.51 -10.36 -0.59
C PHE A 18 17.13 -11.59 0.24
N ASP A 19 18.10 -12.22 0.86
CA ASP A 19 17.85 -13.23 1.90
C ASP A 19 17.33 -12.57 3.18
N VAL A 20 17.88 -11.40 3.50
CA VAL A 20 17.47 -10.56 4.64
C VAL A 20 17.51 -9.10 4.21
N GLY A 21 16.47 -8.33 4.49
CA GLY A 21 16.46 -6.92 4.14
C GLY A 21 15.10 -6.26 4.31
N LEU A 22 15.04 -4.99 3.96
CA LEU A 22 13.83 -4.18 3.96
C LEU A 22 13.52 -3.72 2.54
N ILE A 23 12.30 -4.01 2.07
CA ILE A 23 11.75 -3.46 0.84
C ILE A 23 10.71 -2.41 1.24
N TYR A 24 10.98 -1.16 0.88
CA TYR A 24 10.06 -0.05 1.11
C TYR A 24 9.49 0.45 -0.21
N THR A 25 8.18 0.54 -0.31
CA THR A 25 7.48 1.01 -1.51
C THR A 25 6.43 2.04 -1.14
N ASN A 26 6.42 3.17 -1.82
CA ASN A 26 5.40 4.20 -1.67
C ASN A 26 4.47 4.19 -2.89
N LEU A 27 3.15 4.07 -2.65
CA LEU A 27 2.10 4.11 -3.66
C LEU A 27 1.59 5.55 -3.78
N VAL A 28 2.36 6.40 -4.44
CA VAL A 28 2.15 7.86 -4.48
C VAL A 28 0.83 8.29 -5.12
N GLU A 29 0.21 7.47 -5.94
CA GLU A 29 -1.01 7.81 -6.66
C GLU A 29 -2.19 8.10 -5.73
N PHE A 30 -2.24 7.46 -4.56
CA PHE A 30 -3.28 7.71 -3.56
C PHE A 30 -3.25 9.13 -3.02
N ASP A 31 -2.08 9.71 -2.91
CA ASP A 31 -1.91 11.10 -2.52
C ASP A 31 -1.95 12.04 -3.73
N SER A 32 -1.02 11.89 -4.66
CA SER A 32 -0.80 12.84 -5.74
C SER A 32 -1.90 12.85 -6.80
N THR A 33 -2.44 11.70 -7.16
CA THR A 33 -3.44 11.59 -8.23
C THR A 33 -4.87 11.61 -7.69
N PHE A 34 -5.18 10.79 -6.70
CA PHE A 34 -6.55 10.63 -6.21
C PHE A 34 -6.85 11.54 -5.01
N GLY A 35 -5.92 11.69 -4.10
CA GLY A 35 -6.11 12.45 -2.86
C GLY A 35 -6.19 13.95 -3.10
N HIS A 36 -5.16 14.56 -3.63
CA HIS A 36 -5.12 16.01 -3.90
C HIS A 36 -6.14 16.46 -4.94
N ARG A 37 -6.50 15.61 -5.88
CA ARG A 37 -7.54 15.90 -6.89
C ARG A 37 -8.96 15.60 -6.41
N ARG A 38 -9.11 15.07 -5.20
CA ARG A 38 -10.40 14.66 -4.63
C ARG A 38 -11.17 13.70 -5.53
N ASP A 39 -10.46 12.80 -6.18
CA ASP A 39 -11.02 11.74 -7.02
C ASP A 39 -11.40 10.53 -6.18
N ALA A 40 -12.56 10.59 -5.52
CA ALA A 40 -13.04 9.51 -4.65
C ALA A 40 -13.27 8.20 -5.40
N VAL A 41 -13.75 8.25 -6.64
CA VAL A 41 -13.97 7.06 -7.47
C VAL A 41 -12.63 6.45 -7.88
N GLY A 42 -11.68 7.26 -8.33
CA GLY A 42 -10.33 6.81 -8.66
C GLY A 42 -9.61 6.23 -7.45
N TYR A 43 -9.77 6.85 -6.28
CA TYR A 43 -9.22 6.35 -5.02
C TYR A 43 -9.78 4.96 -4.67
N ALA A 44 -11.09 4.79 -4.73
CA ALA A 44 -11.74 3.50 -4.46
C ALA A 44 -11.31 2.42 -5.45
N ASN A 45 -11.24 2.73 -6.74
CA ASN A 45 -10.76 1.81 -7.76
C ASN A 45 -9.29 1.44 -7.57
N GLY A 46 -8.47 2.39 -7.14
CA GLY A 46 -7.08 2.14 -6.78
C GLY A 46 -6.94 1.17 -5.61
N LEU A 47 -7.77 1.30 -4.58
CA LEU A 47 -7.81 0.37 -3.45
C LEU A 47 -8.23 -1.04 -3.88
N LEU A 48 -9.23 -1.16 -4.74
CA LEU A 48 -9.67 -2.45 -5.27
C LEU A 48 -8.57 -3.13 -6.11
N ASP A 49 -7.88 -2.37 -6.93
CA ASP A 49 -6.76 -2.89 -7.72
C ASP A 49 -5.59 -3.30 -6.83
N PHE A 50 -5.27 -2.50 -5.82
CA PHE A 50 -4.25 -2.84 -4.83
C PHE A 50 -4.61 -4.12 -4.07
N ASP A 51 -5.85 -4.26 -3.62
CA ASP A 51 -6.33 -5.46 -2.94
C ASP A 51 -6.16 -6.71 -3.80
N ARG A 52 -6.53 -6.61 -5.07
CA ARG A 52 -6.34 -7.70 -6.03
C ARG A 52 -4.85 -8.08 -6.18
N ARG A 53 -3.97 -7.09 -6.25
CA ARG A 53 -2.53 -7.30 -6.39
C ARG A 53 -1.88 -7.84 -5.11
N LEU A 54 -2.46 -7.60 -3.94
CA LEU A 54 -2.00 -8.19 -2.68
C LEU A 54 -2.00 -9.72 -2.71
N GLY A 55 -2.97 -10.34 -3.39
CA GLY A 55 -3.01 -11.78 -3.56
C GLY A 55 -1.74 -12.33 -4.21
N GLU A 56 -1.25 -11.64 -5.24
CA GLU A 56 0.00 -12.00 -5.91
C GLU A 56 1.21 -11.84 -4.97
N LEU A 57 1.23 -10.78 -4.18
CA LEU A 57 2.29 -10.54 -3.20
C LEU A 57 2.33 -11.64 -2.13
N PHE A 58 1.17 -12.06 -1.64
CA PHE A 58 1.08 -13.14 -0.64
C PHE A 58 1.65 -14.46 -1.17
N GLU A 59 1.48 -14.75 -2.45
CA GLU A 59 2.05 -15.95 -3.07
C GLU A 59 3.59 -15.88 -3.17
N LEU A 60 4.15 -14.68 -3.24
CA LEU A 60 5.61 -14.47 -3.33
C LEU A 60 6.28 -14.47 -1.95
N MET A 61 5.53 -14.18 -0.89
CA MET A 61 6.05 -14.13 0.48
C MET A 61 6.40 -15.53 0.98
N THR A 62 7.45 -15.59 1.80
CA THR A 62 7.81 -16.78 2.57
C THR A 62 7.31 -16.66 4.01
N ASP A 63 7.43 -17.73 4.80
CA ASP A 63 7.03 -17.74 6.22
C ASP A 63 7.86 -16.79 7.09
N ASP A 64 9.03 -16.37 6.60
CA ASP A 64 9.94 -15.46 7.31
C ASP A 64 9.68 -13.98 6.97
N ASP A 65 8.80 -13.70 6.02
CA ASP A 65 8.49 -12.34 5.58
C ASP A 65 7.39 -11.72 6.43
N LEU A 66 7.54 -10.43 6.72
CA LEU A 66 6.52 -9.59 7.35
C LEU A 66 6.14 -8.46 6.40
N LEU A 67 4.86 -8.40 6.04
CA LEU A 67 4.29 -7.28 5.30
C LEU A 67 3.70 -6.27 6.28
N ILE A 68 4.04 -5.01 6.11
CA ILE A 68 3.42 -3.89 6.82
C ILE A 68 2.84 -2.92 5.79
N ILE A 69 1.56 -2.62 5.91
CA ILE A 69 0.86 -1.62 5.10
C ILE A 69 0.45 -0.50 6.03
N THR A 70 0.85 0.71 5.69
CA THR A 70 0.53 1.90 6.46
C THR A 70 0.50 3.13 5.56
N ALA A 71 0.27 4.30 6.12
CA ALA A 71 0.36 5.57 5.43
C ALA A 71 1.14 6.57 6.28
N ASP A 72 1.67 7.60 5.67
CA ASP A 72 2.42 8.69 6.33
C ASP A 72 1.51 9.79 6.85
N HIS A 73 0.31 9.95 6.26
CA HIS A 73 -0.72 10.91 6.69
C HIS A 73 -2.11 10.46 6.23
N GLY A 74 -3.14 11.11 6.77
CA GLY A 74 -4.51 10.95 6.32
C GLY A 74 -4.73 11.60 4.95
N CYS A 75 -5.66 11.07 4.18
CA CYS A 75 -6.08 11.63 2.90
C CYS A 75 -7.51 11.18 2.58
N ASP A 76 -8.49 12.05 2.86
CA ASP A 76 -9.89 11.82 2.51
C ASP A 76 -10.22 12.48 1.18
N PRO A 77 -10.41 11.72 0.09
CA PRO A 77 -10.68 12.28 -1.23
C PRO A 77 -12.06 12.92 -1.35
N SER A 78 -12.93 12.75 -0.36
CA SER A 78 -14.25 13.40 -0.31
C SER A 78 -14.26 14.73 0.47
N PHE A 79 -13.17 15.04 1.20
CA PHE A 79 -13.06 16.27 1.97
C PHE A 79 -12.81 17.48 1.06
N LYS A 80 -13.26 18.66 1.49
CA LYS A 80 -13.06 19.90 0.71
C LYS A 80 -11.60 20.34 0.70
N GLY A 81 -11.14 20.87 -0.44
CA GLY A 81 -9.79 21.39 -0.61
C GLY A 81 -8.81 20.38 -1.19
N THR A 82 -7.54 20.70 -1.21
CA THR A 82 -6.46 19.92 -1.82
C THR A 82 -5.38 19.48 -0.84
N ASP A 83 -5.50 19.86 0.44
CA ASP A 83 -4.56 19.51 1.48
C ASP A 83 -4.83 18.10 2.03
N HIS A 84 -3.84 17.56 2.74
CA HIS A 84 -3.98 16.34 3.51
C HIS A 84 -5.03 16.49 4.61
N THR A 85 -5.62 15.39 5.02
CA THR A 85 -6.62 15.35 6.08
C THR A 85 -6.08 14.68 7.33
N ARG A 86 -6.84 14.67 8.44
CA ARG A 86 -6.33 14.32 9.78
C ARG A 86 -6.77 12.94 10.28
N GLU A 87 -7.28 12.10 9.42
CA GLU A 87 -7.70 10.75 9.79
C GLU A 87 -6.52 9.94 10.31
N TYR A 88 -6.80 9.02 11.22
CA TYR A 88 -5.83 8.00 11.59
C TYR A 88 -5.44 7.17 10.37
N VAL A 89 -4.16 6.88 10.25
CA VAL A 89 -3.66 6.01 9.19
C VAL A 89 -3.83 4.53 9.56
N PRO A 90 -4.05 3.65 8.57
CA PRO A 90 -4.09 2.22 8.85
C PRO A 90 -2.71 1.69 9.24
N VAL A 91 -2.68 0.68 10.07
CA VAL A 91 -1.50 -0.15 10.30
C VAL A 91 -1.94 -1.61 10.19
N LEU A 92 -1.62 -2.22 9.07
CA LEU A 92 -1.95 -3.62 8.78
C LEU A 92 -0.66 -4.43 8.75
N MET A 93 -0.63 -5.53 9.47
CA MET A 93 0.54 -6.42 9.49
C MET A 93 0.09 -7.82 9.09
N TYR A 94 0.87 -8.45 8.22
CA TYR A 94 0.60 -9.78 7.73
C TYR A 94 1.86 -10.63 7.66
N ARG A 95 1.74 -11.87 8.08
CA ARG A 95 2.72 -12.93 7.94
C ARG A 95 1.99 -14.25 7.75
N HIS A 96 2.54 -15.16 6.96
CA HIS A 96 1.96 -16.48 6.76
C HIS A 96 1.77 -17.19 8.12
N GLY A 97 0.58 -17.75 8.34
CA GLY A 97 0.25 -18.45 9.58
C GLY A 97 -0.08 -17.53 10.78
N MET A 98 -0.03 -16.20 10.60
CA MET A 98 -0.38 -15.27 11.67
C MET A 98 -1.89 -15.30 11.95
N LYS A 99 -2.24 -15.43 13.22
CA LYS A 99 -3.63 -15.29 13.66
C LYS A 99 -3.99 -13.80 13.71
N GLY A 100 -5.13 -13.45 13.11
CA GLY A 100 -5.63 -12.09 13.13
C GLY A 100 -5.98 -11.61 14.54
N VAL A 101 -5.53 -10.43 14.90
CA VAL A 101 -5.87 -9.72 16.13
C VAL A 101 -6.08 -8.24 15.82
N ASN A 102 -6.95 -7.57 16.56
CA ASN A 102 -7.05 -6.12 16.54
C ASN A 102 -6.09 -5.52 17.57
N LEU A 103 -5.41 -4.49 17.14
CA LEU A 103 -4.50 -3.73 18.01
C LEU A 103 -5.25 -2.63 18.75
#